data_7384dfb662b9a116c5445aad1471cff6
#
_entry.id   7384dfb662b9a116c5445aad1471cff6
#
_cell.length_a   1.000
_cell.length_b   1.000
_cell.length_c   1.000
_cell.angle_alpha   90.00
_cell.angle_beta   90.00
_cell.angle_gamma   90.00
#
_symmetry.space_group_name_H-M   'P 1'
#
loop_
_entity.id
_entity.type
_entity.pdbx_description
1 polymer ?
#
loop_
_entity_poly.entity_id
_entity_poly.type
_entity_poly.pdbx_seq_one_letter_code
_entity_poly.pdbx_strand_id
1 'polypeptide(L)'
;MSIQRRSLLQALAAAPVAMPALTGVTSSLAPTASSAASSSPKQPNTYQVKDFGAKGDGTTLDTKAIQAAIDAAAKTQGTVIFDGGVYTTGSLFLKNGVTFRVDQGVRLQGSQNIEDYPLLPTRVAGIEMTWPAALINVYQEQNVKLTGDGIIDGNGKVFWDSYWNLRRQYDPKGIRWAADYDCRRPRLIQFFEAQNVRIENLSLYRAGFWTVHICYSQDVTVYNVIIRNNEGGRGPSTDGIDIDSSRKVLVEKADITCNDDALCMKAGRDSDGLRVSRPTEDVVIRDCIIRDAAAGVTFGSETSGGFKNVKVSGIKVYHPTPVGILFKSAQTRGGSISGIEISDVFMQDVPVVMRVNLNWYPAYSYAKIPEGIKDYPGYWKTLSTPVPKERGIPQLSDVYVHDVQAVGAKTAFEISAYPEKPLKNFRFERLHLDAWAAGSIANAEDFSFKDVTLLSLDGKSVDLKQSKNVRGL
;
A
#
# COMPACT_ATOMS: atom_id res chain seq x y z
N MET A 1 -46.03 -10.89 -16.56
CA MET A 1 -46.75 -9.70 -16.03
C MET A 1 -45.74 -8.59 -15.93
N SER A 2 -45.86 -7.61 -16.82
CA SER A 2 -44.96 -6.46 -16.99
C SER A 2 -45.47 -5.31 -16.10
N ILE A 3 -44.59 -4.71 -15.30
CA ILE A 3 -44.91 -3.46 -14.60
C ILE A 3 -43.87 -2.40 -15.03
N GLN A 4 -44.36 -1.46 -15.82
CA GLN A 4 -43.66 -0.25 -16.24
C GLN A 4 -43.48 0.70 -15.05
N ARG A 5 -42.29 1.22 -14.85
CA ARG A 5 -42.05 2.41 -13.98
C ARG A 5 -42.03 3.66 -14.85
N ARG A 6 -42.94 4.57 -14.54
CA ARG A 6 -43.02 5.93 -15.13
C ARG A 6 -42.08 6.88 -14.38
N SER A 7 -41.31 7.62 -15.15
CA SER A 7 -40.48 8.76 -14.69
C SER A 7 -41.34 9.96 -14.39
N LEU A 8 -41.07 10.68 -13.31
CA LEU A 8 -41.56 12.03 -13.06
C LEU A 8 -40.35 12.97 -13.00
N LEU A 9 -40.18 13.75 -14.05
CA LEU A 9 -39.34 14.94 -14.11
C LEU A 9 -40.26 16.14 -13.84
N GLN A 10 -39.99 16.89 -12.75
CA GLN A 10 -40.54 18.23 -12.57
C GLN A 10 -39.46 19.26 -12.87
N ALA A 11 -39.75 20.12 -13.85
CA ALA A 11 -38.96 21.25 -14.24
C ALA A 11 -39.29 22.45 -13.31
N LEU A 12 -38.26 23.07 -12.75
CA LEU A 12 -38.37 24.40 -12.12
C LEU A 12 -37.83 25.44 -13.11
N ALA A 13 -38.69 26.34 -13.55
CA ALA A 13 -38.37 27.50 -14.36
C ALA A 13 -37.85 28.63 -13.46
N ALA A 14 -36.71 29.22 -13.81
CA ALA A 14 -36.21 30.44 -13.22
C ALA A 14 -36.49 31.63 -14.14
N ALA A 15 -37.08 32.69 -13.61
CA ALA A 15 -37.36 33.95 -14.28
C ALA A 15 -36.13 34.89 -14.27
N PRO A 16 -35.96 35.74 -15.29
CA PRO A 16 -34.81 36.63 -15.35
C PRO A 16 -35.15 37.98 -14.64
N VAL A 17 -34.17 38.45 -13.81
CA VAL A 17 -34.20 39.81 -13.24
C VAL A 17 -33.36 40.72 -14.14
N ALA A 18 -33.97 41.79 -14.62
CA ALA A 18 -33.35 42.84 -15.42
C ALA A 18 -32.58 43.84 -14.53
N MET A 19 -31.37 44.22 -14.89
CA MET A 19 -30.61 45.35 -14.36
C MET A 19 -30.52 46.47 -15.39
N PRO A 20 -30.57 47.75 -14.96
CA PRO A 20 -30.55 48.88 -15.88
C PRO A 20 -29.15 49.25 -16.38
N ALA A 21 -29.11 49.73 -17.63
CA ALA A 21 -27.92 50.23 -18.31
C ALA A 21 -27.45 51.58 -17.77
N LEU A 22 -26.16 51.73 -17.49
CA LEU A 22 -25.49 53.03 -17.33
C LEU A 22 -24.58 53.27 -18.51
N THR A 23 -24.88 54.31 -19.28
CA THR A 23 -24.06 54.85 -20.36
C THR A 23 -22.91 55.68 -19.80
N GLY A 24 -21.68 55.43 -20.25
CA GLY A 24 -20.50 56.21 -19.83
C GLY A 24 -19.36 56.09 -20.81
N VAL A 25 -19.27 57.02 -21.69
CA VAL A 25 -18.12 57.67 -22.39
C VAL A 25 -16.86 56.83 -22.69
N THR A 26 -16.61 56.66 -23.97
CA THR A 26 -15.39 56.12 -24.55
C THR A 26 -14.23 57.12 -24.53
N SER A 27 -13.06 56.73 -23.98
CA SER A 27 -11.77 57.33 -24.28
C SER A 27 -10.83 56.22 -24.69
N SER A 28 -10.45 56.25 -25.97
CA SER A 28 -9.47 55.33 -26.56
C SER A 28 -8.05 55.76 -26.22
N LEU A 29 -7.36 54.93 -25.42
CA LEU A 29 -5.89 54.95 -25.33
C LEU A 29 -5.44 53.50 -25.56
N ALA A 30 -4.74 53.29 -26.68
CA ALA A 30 -4.10 52.03 -26.99
C ALA A 30 -2.89 51.80 -26.06
N PRO A 31 -2.78 50.68 -25.37
CA PRO A 31 -1.53 50.30 -24.73
C PRO A 31 -0.66 49.49 -25.69
N THR A 32 0.52 50.02 -25.96
CA THR A 32 1.63 49.27 -26.52
C THR A 32 1.95 48.07 -25.62
N ALA A 33 1.71 46.86 -26.12
CA ALA A 33 2.04 45.63 -25.43
C ALA A 33 3.57 45.42 -25.52
N SER A 34 4.25 45.78 -24.45
CA SER A 34 5.59 45.26 -24.16
C SER A 34 5.43 43.90 -23.48
N SER A 35 5.69 42.82 -24.22
CA SER A 35 5.80 41.48 -23.66
C SER A 35 7.07 41.32 -22.85
N ALA A 36 7.07 41.85 -21.63
CA ALA A 36 8.05 41.42 -20.65
C ALA A 36 7.66 40.06 -20.15
N ALA A 37 8.39 39.03 -20.53
CA ALA A 37 8.32 37.73 -19.91
C ALA A 37 8.54 37.90 -18.39
N SER A 38 7.49 37.75 -17.63
CA SER A 38 7.51 37.77 -16.16
C SER A 38 8.29 36.55 -15.69
N SER A 39 9.60 36.69 -15.51
CA SER A 39 10.38 35.74 -14.74
C SER A 39 9.91 35.89 -13.27
N SER A 40 9.13 34.93 -12.78
CA SER A 40 8.84 34.84 -11.34
C SER A 40 10.16 34.86 -10.57
N PRO A 41 10.23 35.57 -9.44
CA PRO A 41 11.47 35.62 -8.66
C PRO A 41 11.87 34.19 -8.26
N LYS A 42 13.06 33.76 -8.62
CA LYS A 42 13.62 32.44 -8.19
C LYS A 42 13.54 32.40 -6.67
N GLN A 43 12.76 31.50 -6.11
CA GLN A 43 12.78 31.26 -4.67
C GLN A 43 14.19 30.78 -4.29
N PRO A 44 14.77 31.27 -3.20
CA PRO A 44 16.10 30.84 -2.78
C PRO A 44 16.09 29.31 -2.56
N ASN A 45 17.13 28.62 -3.05
CA ASN A 45 17.36 27.20 -2.96
C ASN A 45 16.41 26.28 -3.80
N THR A 46 15.89 26.76 -4.93
CA THR A 46 15.21 25.90 -5.91
C THR A 46 16.14 25.47 -7.05
N TYR A 47 16.05 24.19 -7.42
CA TYR A 47 16.87 23.53 -8.42
C TYR A 47 15.96 22.96 -9.51
N GLN A 48 15.91 23.64 -10.65
CA GLN A 48 15.10 23.23 -11.79
C GLN A 48 15.82 22.15 -12.56
N VAL A 49 15.21 20.97 -12.76
CA VAL A 49 15.88 19.82 -13.41
C VAL A 49 16.35 20.13 -14.85
N LYS A 50 15.66 21.01 -15.55
CA LYS A 50 16.07 21.46 -16.90
C LYS A 50 17.41 22.22 -16.91
N ASP A 51 17.73 22.92 -15.83
CA ASP A 51 19.03 23.61 -15.69
C ASP A 51 20.17 22.58 -15.61
N PHE A 52 19.88 21.32 -15.30
CA PHE A 52 20.83 20.19 -15.27
C PHE A 52 20.79 19.32 -16.53
N GLY A 53 19.97 19.69 -17.51
CA GLY A 53 19.91 19.04 -18.81
C GLY A 53 18.73 18.06 -19.00
N ALA A 54 17.82 17.95 -18.05
CA ALA A 54 16.61 17.13 -18.21
C ALA A 54 15.73 17.66 -19.35
N LYS A 55 15.16 16.76 -20.15
CA LYS A 55 14.37 17.11 -21.34
C LYS A 55 12.87 17.15 -21.03
N GLY A 56 12.36 16.21 -20.29
CA GLY A 56 10.93 16.10 -20.00
C GLY A 56 10.06 15.82 -21.22
N ASP A 57 10.63 15.14 -22.24
CA ASP A 57 10.01 14.85 -23.55
C ASP A 57 9.35 13.47 -23.61
N GLY A 58 9.39 12.69 -22.53
CA GLY A 58 8.81 11.35 -22.40
C GLY A 58 9.64 10.23 -23.02
N THR A 59 10.74 10.54 -23.66
CA THR A 59 11.58 9.57 -24.39
C THR A 59 13.04 9.56 -23.92
N THR A 60 13.60 10.75 -23.64
CA THR A 60 14.96 10.88 -23.14
C THR A 60 15.06 10.35 -21.70
N LEU A 61 16.09 9.56 -21.42
CA LEU A 61 16.39 9.11 -20.05
C LEU A 61 17.02 10.25 -19.24
N ASP A 62 16.23 10.89 -18.42
CA ASP A 62 16.61 12.09 -17.65
C ASP A 62 17.26 11.78 -16.29
N THR A 63 17.50 10.50 -15.96
CA THR A 63 18.00 10.05 -14.65
C THR A 63 19.20 10.85 -14.16
N LYS A 64 20.22 11.01 -15.00
CA LYS A 64 21.47 11.70 -14.61
C LYS A 64 21.22 13.17 -14.32
N ALA A 65 20.39 13.83 -15.13
CA ALA A 65 20.08 15.25 -14.98
C ALA A 65 19.26 15.50 -13.70
N ILE A 66 18.24 14.67 -13.45
CA ILE A 66 17.42 14.76 -12.24
C ILE A 66 18.27 14.47 -10.99
N GLN A 67 19.13 13.45 -11.04
CA GLN A 67 20.00 13.12 -9.90
C GLN A 67 21.00 14.26 -9.63
N ALA A 68 21.56 14.91 -10.65
CA ALA A 68 22.44 16.06 -10.48
C ALA A 68 21.71 17.24 -9.80
N ALA A 69 20.44 17.48 -10.12
CA ALA A 69 19.62 18.47 -9.43
C ALA A 69 19.40 18.11 -7.96
N ILE A 70 19.13 16.82 -7.65
CA ILE A 70 19.00 16.33 -6.28
C ILE A 70 20.29 16.52 -5.49
N ASP A 71 21.44 16.16 -6.09
CA ASP A 71 22.75 16.27 -5.43
C ASP A 71 23.15 17.74 -5.19
N ALA A 72 22.73 18.65 -6.07
CA ALA A 72 22.91 20.08 -5.87
C ALA A 72 22.00 20.63 -4.76
N ALA A 73 20.73 20.22 -4.76
CA ALA A 73 19.75 20.62 -3.74
C ALA A 73 20.15 20.14 -2.34
N ALA A 74 20.75 18.98 -2.22
CA ALA A 74 21.20 18.42 -0.94
C ALA A 74 22.21 19.32 -0.22
N LYS A 75 23.05 20.04 -0.96
CA LYS A 75 24.06 20.94 -0.40
C LYS A 75 23.47 22.14 0.35
N THR A 76 22.24 22.50 0.04
CA THR A 76 21.55 23.66 0.61
C THR A 76 20.23 23.31 1.27
N GLN A 77 19.91 22.02 1.40
CA GLN A 77 18.60 21.53 1.82
C GLN A 77 17.47 22.14 0.97
N GLY A 78 17.70 22.21 -0.33
CA GLY A 78 16.85 22.90 -1.29
C GLY A 78 15.72 22.04 -1.85
N THR A 79 14.97 22.66 -2.77
CA THR A 79 13.85 22.04 -3.45
C THR A 79 14.18 21.73 -4.91
N VAL A 80 14.03 20.48 -5.32
CA VAL A 80 14.07 20.08 -6.72
C VAL A 80 12.69 20.29 -7.32
N ILE A 81 12.62 20.95 -8.46
CA ILE A 81 11.39 21.28 -9.17
C ILE A 81 11.48 20.91 -10.66
N PHE A 82 10.32 20.72 -11.28
CA PHE A 82 10.16 20.37 -12.68
C PHE A 82 9.28 21.39 -13.38
N ASP A 83 9.56 21.68 -14.66
CA ASP A 83 8.55 22.25 -15.55
C ASP A 83 7.58 21.16 -16.00
N GLY A 84 6.43 21.52 -16.55
CA GLY A 84 5.50 20.56 -17.12
C GLY A 84 6.18 19.60 -18.12
N GLY A 85 5.70 18.35 -18.20
CA GLY A 85 6.21 17.36 -19.14
C GLY A 85 6.30 15.95 -18.55
N VAL A 86 6.83 15.02 -19.35
CA VAL A 86 7.03 13.61 -18.97
C VAL A 86 8.53 13.33 -18.87
N TYR A 87 9.02 13.08 -17.67
CA TYR A 87 10.42 12.80 -17.40
C TYR A 87 10.62 11.29 -17.22
N THR A 88 11.22 10.64 -18.23
CA THR A 88 11.54 9.21 -18.16
C THR A 88 12.84 9.04 -17.35
N THR A 89 12.78 8.17 -16.32
CA THR A 89 13.94 7.99 -15.43
C THR A 89 14.05 6.54 -14.92
N GLY A 90 15.28 6.12 -14.64
CA GLY A 90 15.56 4.99 -13.77
C GLY A 90 15.52 5.42 -12.30
N SER A 91 16.26 4.71 -11.44
CA SER A 91 16.27 4.99 -10.00
C SER A 91 16.84 6.36 -9.66
N LEU A 92 16.12 7.08 -8.80
CA LEU A 92 16.55 8.34 -8.19
C LEU A 92 16.76 8.14 -6.69
N PHE A 93 17.80 8.78 -6.16
CA PHE A 93 18.18 8.71 -4.75
C PHE A 93 18.08 10.10 -4.12
N LEU A 94 17.05 10.30 -3.33
CA LEU A 94 16.83 11.54 -2.59
C LEU A 94 17.80 11.61 -1.41
N LYS A 95 18.28 12.81 -1.12
CA LYS A 95 19.32 13.07 -0.14
C LYS A 95 18.78 13.85 1.06
N ASN A 96 19.54 13.82 2.16
CA ASN A 96 19.20 14.51 3.39
C ASN A 96 18.79 15.98 3.16
N GLY A 97 17.66 16.37 3.72
CA GLY A 97 17.14 17.72 3.69
C GLY A 97 16.48 18.16 2.37
N VAL A 98 16.44 17.29 1.34
CA VAL A 98 15.87 17.63 0.03
C VAL A 98 14.33 17.58 0.07
N THR A 99 13.72 18.62 -0.50
CA THR A 99 12.31 18.59 -0.94
C THR A 99 12.28 18.27 -2.43
N PHE A 100 11.63 17.17 -2.79
CA PHE A 100 11.42 16.73 -4.18
C PHE A 100 9.97 17.01 -4.57
N ARG A 101 9.75 18.01 -5.46
CA ARG A 101 8.42 18.52 -5.74
C ARG A 101 8.02 18.24 -7.19
N VAL A 102 6.99 17.41 -7.34
CA VAL A 102 6.42 17.01 -8.63
C VAL A 102 5.02 17.65 -8.72
N ASP A 103 4.96 18.79 -9.41
CA ASP A 103 3.73 19.60 -9.48
C ASP A 103 2.76 19.11 -10.58
N GLN A 104 1.57 19.68 -10.63
CA GLN A 104 0.57 19.42 -11.67
C GLN A 104 1.16 19.64 -13.07
N GLY A 105 0.83 18.73 -14.00
CA GLY A 105 1.37 18.75 -15.37
C GLY A 105 2.74 18.06 -15.50
N VAL A 106 3.32 17.58 -14.38
CA VAL A 106 4.54 16.76 -14.38
C VAL A 106 4.20 15.30 -14.20
N ARG A 107 4.74 14.44 -15.07
CA ARG A 107 4.76 12.98 -14.90
C ARG A 107 6.21 12.51 -14.84
N LEU A 108 6.59 11.94 -13.72
CA LEU A 108 7.84 11.20 -13.58
C LEU A 108 7.57 9.74 -13.95
N GLN A 109 8.13 9.28 -15.08
CA GLN A 109 7.84 7.97 -15.65
C GLN A 109 9.03 7.03 -15.51
N GLY A 110 8.79 5.84 -14.95
CA GLY A 110 9.81 4.80 -14.81
C GLY A 110 10.28 4.24 -16.15
N SER A 111 11.59 4.02 -16.26
CA SER A 111 12.17 3.26 -17.35
C SER A 111 11.65 1.82 -17.32
N GLN A 112 11.43 1.24 -18.50
CA GLN A 112 11.08 -0.17 -18.66
C GLN A 112 12.31 -1.08 -18.78
N ASN A 113 13.52 -0.52 -18.79
CA ASN A 113 14.75 -1.28 -18.77
C ASN A 113 15.18 -1.53 -17.33
N ILE A 114 15.25 -2.80 -16.91
CA ILE A 114 15.63 -3.17 -15.53
C ILE A 114 17.06 -2.76 -15.17
N GLU A 115 17.95 -2.58 -16.14
CA GLU A 115 19.32 -2.16 -15.91
C GLU A 115 19.44 -0.67 -15.48
N ASP A 116 18.37 0.12 -15.60
CA ASP A 116 18.30 1.48 -15.09
C ASP A 116 18.01 1.54 -13.58
N TYR A 117 17.88 0.37 -12.93
CA TYR A 117 17.60 0.19 -11.50
C TYR A 117 18.74 -0.58 -10.84
N PRO A 118 19.75 0.11 -10.27
CA PRO A 118 20.91 -0.54 -9.68
C PRO A 118 20.51 -1.48 -8.54
N LEU A 119 21.28 -2.54 -8.37
CA LEU A 119 21.04 -3.53 -7.31
C LEU A 119 21.54 -2.99 -5.97
N LEU A 120 20.69 -3.04 -4.94
CA LEU A 120 20.99 -2.62 -3.57
C LEU A 120 20.64 -3.70 -2.55
N PRO A 121 21.36 -3.78 -1.43
CA PRO A 121 20.90 -4.50 -0.25
C PRO A 121 19.57 -3.93 0.24
N THR A 122 18.57 -4.79 0.43
CA THR A 122 17.25 -4.38 0.90
C THR A 122 16.50 -5.59 1.47
N ARG A 123 15.24 -5.43 1.81
CA ARG A 123 14.33 -6.53 2.15
C ARG A 123 13.27 -6.70 1.07
N VAL A 124 13.03 -7.93 0.63
CA VAL A 124 12.04 -8.30 -0.39
C VAL A 124 11.13 -9.37 0.17
N ALA A 125 9.83 -9.12 0.20
CA ALA A 125 8.83 -10.05 0.70
C ALA A 125 9.28 -10.81 1.97
N GLY A 126 9.89 -10.03 2.89
CA GLY A 126 10.28 -10.46 4.22
C GLY A 126 11.67 -11.04 4.39
N ILE A 127 12.50 -11.17 3.35
CA ILE A 127 13.91 -11.60 3.48
C ILE A 127 14.90 -10.52 3.01
N GLU A 128 16.04 -10.43 3.69
CA GLU A 128 17.13 -9.53 3.28
C GLU A 128 17.89 -10.13 2.08
N MET A 129 17.96 -9.34 1.02
CA MET A 129 18.65 -9.72 -0.21
C MET A 129 19.00 -8.50 -1.06
N THR A 130 19.79 -8.70 -2.10
CA THR A 130 20.07 -7.68 -3.11
C THR A 130 18.93 -7.64 -4.14
N TRP A 131 18.40 -6.44 -4.43
CA TRP A 131 17.27 -6.24 -5.32
C TRP A 131 17.39 -4.93 -6.11
N PRO A 132 16.72 -4.79 -7.27
CA PRO A 132 16.63 -3.52 -7.97
C PRO A 132 16.11 -2.42 -7.06
N ALA A 133 16.78 -1.27 -7.06
CA ALA A 133 16.34 -0.07 -6.38
C ALA A 133 14.93 0.31 -6.84
N ALA A 134 14.20 1.05 -6.02
CA ALA A 134 12.93 1.63 -6.43
C ALA A 134 13.13 2.75 -7.47
N LEU A 135 12.04 3.20 -8.09
CA LEU A 135 12.11 4.40 -8.93
C LEU A 135 12.56 5.61 -8.10
N ILE A 136 11.96 5.78 -6.90
CA ILE A 136 12.35 6.80 -5.92
C ILE A 136 12.84 6.12 -4.65
N ASN A 137 14.03 6.49 -4.19
CA ASN A 137 14.65 5.92 -3.00
C ASN A 137 15.01 7.01 -1.99
N VAL A 138 14.63 6.81 -0.73
CA VAL A 138 15.22 7.46 0.43
C VAL A 138 15.96 6.35 1.18
N TYR A 139 17.25 6.22 0.91
CA TYR A 139 18.06 5.09 1.34
C TYR A 139 19.12 5.56 2.34
N GLN A 140 18.93 5.23 3.62
CA GLN A 140 19.79 5.66 4.74
C GLN A 140 19.92 7.19 4.86
N GLU A 141 18.85 7.91 4.53
CA GLU A 141 18.80 9.37 4.52
C GLU A 141 17.67 9.88 5.46
N GLN A 142 17.67 11.16 5.74
CA GLN A 142 16.70 11.75 6.65
C GLN A 142 16.20 13.13 6.19
N ASN A 143 15.12 13.61 6.83
CA ASN A 143 14.55 14.94 6.57
C ASN A 143 14.20 15.16 5.09
N VAL A 144 13.62 14.16 4.45
CA VAL A 144 13.27 14.19 3.03
C VAL A 144 11.76 14.39 2.86
N LYS A 145 11.40 15.26 1.93
CA LYS A 145 10.01 15.50 1.57
C LYS A 145 9.76 15.25 0.08
N LEU A 146 8.77 14.38 -0.23
CA LEU A 146 8.22 14.21 -1.57
C LEU A 146 6.85 14.89 -1.56
N THR A 147 6.61 15.82 -2.49
CA THR A 147 5.37 16.61 -2.48
C THR A 147 4.99 17.09 -3.87
N GLY A 148 3.85 17.72 -3.98
CA GLY A 148 3.28 18.22 -5.22
C GLY A 148 1.95 17.52 -5.51
N ASP A 149 1.33 17.83 -6.64
CA ASP A 149 0.08 17.25 -7.12
C ASP A 149 0.23 16.61 -8.51
N GLY A 150 1.49 16.29 -8.87
CA GLY A 150 1.86 15.57 -10.07
C GLY A 150 1.79 14.05 -9.94
N ILE A 151 2.35 13.38 -10.94
CA ILE A 151 2.25 11.93 -11.09
C ILE A 151 3.64 11.29 -11.02
N ILE A 152 3.77 10.25 -10.20
CA ILE A 152 4.90 9.31 -10.24
C ILE A 152 4.35 7.98 -10.78
N ASP A 153 4.82 7.57 -11.95
CA ASP A 153 4.33 6.43 -12.70
C ASP A 153 5.44 5.40 -12.90
N GLY A 154 5.27 4.23 -12.32
CA GLY A 154 6.25 3.15 -12.46
C GLY A 154 6.35 2.54 -13.86
N ASN A 155 5.36 2.83 -14.75
CA ASN A 155 5.28 2.26 -16.10
C ASN A 155 5.46 0.73 -16.11
N GLY A 156 4.90 0.06 -15.09
CA GLY A 156 5.24 -1.26 -14.60
C GLY A 156 4.83 -2.45 -15.47
N LYS A 157 4.08 -2.23 -16.56
CA LYS A 157 3.46 -3.34 -17.32
C LYS A 157 4.46 -4.39 -17.81
N VAL A 158 5.63 -3.99 -18.27
CA VAL A 158 6.68 -4.93 -18.76
C VAL A 158 7.13 -5.89 -17.63
N PHE A 159 7.21 -5.37 -16.42
CA PHE A 159 7.57 -6.14 -15.23
C PHE A 159 6.43 -7.08 -14.81
N TRP A 160 5.17 -6.65 -14.98
CA TRP A 160 4.00 -7.50 -14.72
C TRP A 160 3.93 -8.68 -15.69
N ASP A 161 4.11 -8.42 -16.98
CA ASP A 161 4.11 -9.45 -18.01
C ASP A 161 5.22 -10.48 -17.78
N SER A 162 6.42 -10.02 -17.40
CA SER A 162 7.54 -10.87 -17.01
C SER A 162 7.20 -11.79 -15.83
N TYR A 163 6.58 -11.22 -14.77
CA TYR A 163 6.16 -12.00 -13.61
C TYR A 163 5.10 -13.06 -13.95
N TRP A 164 4.06 -12.69 -14.70
CA TRP A 164 3.04 -13.65 -15.08
C TRP A 164 3.56 -14.74 -16.00
N ASN A 165 4.56 -14.44 -16.85
CA ASN A 165 5.29 -15.45 -17.62
C ASN A 165 6.05 -16.42 -16.71
N LEU A 166 6.76 -15.89 -15.72
CA LEU A 166 7.49 -16.72 -14.76
C LEU A 166 6.54 -17.60 -13.93
N ARG A 167 5.40 -17.04 -13.48
CA ARG A 167 4.39 -17.79 -12.74
C ARG A 167 3.85 -18.99 -13.51
N ARG A 168 3.58 -18.83 -14.81
CA ARG A 168 3.16 -19.96 -15.67
C ARG A 168 4.19 -21.08 -15.74
N GLN A 169 5.47 -20.75 -15.58
CA GLN A 169 6.56 -21.74 -15.58
C GLN A 169 6.79 -22.37 -14.20
N TYR A 170 6.58 -21.61 -13.13
CA TYR A 170 6.93 -22.00 -11.76
C TYR A 170 5.79 -22.75 -11.05
N ASP A 171 4.55 -22.36 -11.26
CA ASP A 171 3.41 -22.97 -10.60
C ASP A 171 3.30 -24.48 -10.86
N PRO A 172 3.45 -25.00 -12.10
CA PRO A 172 3.44 -26.44 -12.36
C PRO A 172 4.63 -27.21 -11.74
N LYS A 173 5.72 -26.51 -11.44
CA LYS A 173 6.92 -27.10 -10.81
C LYS A 173 6.87 -27.08 -9.28
N GLY A 174 5.80 -26.54 -8.67
CA GLY A 174 5.68 -26.41 -7.23
C GLY A 174 6.63 -25.38 -6.60
N ILE A 175 7.15 -24.43 -7.39
CA ILE A 175 8.07 -23.37 -6.93
C ILE A 175 7.45 -21.98 -6.99
N ARG A 176 6.11 -21.90 -6.76
CA ARG A 176 5.38 -20.62 -6.65
C ARG A 176 6.05 -19.66 -5.67
N TRP A 177 6.57 -20.18 -4.57
CA TRP A 177 7.20 -19.42 -3.50
C TRP A 177 8.44 -18.63 -3.95
N ALA A 178 9.11 -19.04 -5.04
CA ALA A 178 10.31 -18.40 -5.57
C ALA A 178 10.00 -17.23 -6.54
N ALA A 179 8.80 -17.19 -7.11
CA ALA A 179 8.49 -16.28 -8.22
C ALA A 179 8.68 -14.80 -7.88
N ASP A 180 8.35 -14.39 -6.66
CA ASP A 180 8.50 -12.98 -6.23
C ASP A 180 9.96 -12.57 -6.02
N TYR A 181 10.86 -13.54 -5.85
CA TYR A 181 12.30 -13.33 -5.63
C TYR A 181 13.13 -13.50 -6.91
N ASP A 182 12.65 -14.28 -7.86
CA ASP A 182 13.37 -14.54 -9.11
C ASP A 182 12.98 -13.54 -10.21
N CYS A 183 11.78 -12.92 -10.13
CA CYS A 183 11.36 -11.91 -11.06
C CYS A 183 11.74 -10.52 -10.59
N ARG A 184 12.85 -10.00 -11.07
CA ARG A 184 13.32 -8.65 -10.74
C ARG A 184 12.35 -7.59 -11.22
N ARG A 185 11.86 -6.77 -10.30
CA ARG A 185 10.89 -5.69 -10.53
C ARG A 185 11.20 -4.52 -9.61
N PRO A 186 11.24 -3.26 -10.09
CA PRO A 186 11.43 -2.12 -9.22
C PRO A 186 10.16 -1.80 -8.43
N ARG A 187 10.30 -1.43 -7.16
CA ARG A 187 9.26 -0.74 -6.40
C ARG A 187 9.06 0.66 -6.95
N LEU A 188 7.93 1.28 -6.64
CA LEU A 188 7.77 2.69 -7.04
C LEU A 188 8.53 3.62 -6.09
N ILE A 189 8.28 3.52 -4.80
CA ILE A 189 8.94 4.35 -3.78
C ILE A 189 9.42 3.43 -2.65
N GLN A 190 10.67 3.63 -2.21
CA GLN A 190 11.22 2.93 -1.06
C GLN A 190 11.87 3.89 -0.07
N PHE A 191 11.49 3.76 1.20
CA PHE A 191 12.19 4.33 2.35
C PHE A 191 12.89 3.19 3.07
N PHE A 192 14.21 3.18 3.07
CA PHE A 192 15.02 2.13 3.67
C PHE A 192 15.98 2.73 4.70
N GLU A 193 15.84 2.31 5.96
CA GLU A 193 16.61 2.89 7.10
C GLU A 193 16.56 4.43 7.11
N ALA A 194 15.40 4.98 6.75
CA ALA A 194 15.16 6.40 6.62
C ALA A 194 14.50 6.99 7.88
N GLN A 195 14.71 8.27 8.12
CA GLN A 195 14.14 8.96 9.27
C GLN A 195 13.54 10.31 8.88
N ASN A 196 12.41 10.69 9.51
CA ASN A 196 11.71 11.95 9.26
C ASN A 196 11.45 12.19 7.76
N VAL A 197 10.67 11.28 7.16
CA VAL A 197 10.33 11.31 5.73
C VAL A 197 8.85 11.58 5.57
N ARG A 198 8.51 12.44 4.62
CA ARG A 198 7.13 12.77 4.29
C ARG A 198 6.88 12.65 2.79
N ILE A 199 5.82 11.94 2.44
CA ILE A 199 5.22 11.95 1.11
C ILE A 199 3.81 12.52 1.19
N GLU A 200 3.46 13.46 0.31
CA GLU A 200 2.14 14.08 0.36
C GLU A 200 1.62 14.54 -1.01
N ASN A 201 0.30 14.44 -1.20
CA ASN A 201 -0.50 14.96 -2.31
C ASN A 201 -0.19 14.39 -3.70
N LEU A 202 0.66 13.39 -3.81
CA LEU A 202 1.10 12.79 -5.07
C LEU A 202 0.13 11.72 -5.57
N SER A 203 0.09 11.55 -6.89
CA SER A 203 -0.57 10.44 -7.57
C SER A 203 0.46 9.41 -8.01
N LEU A 204 0.29 8.16 -7.54
CA LEU A 204 1.21 7.04 -7.71
C LEU A 204 0.58 5.97 -8.61
N TYR A 205 1.22 5.69 -9.74
CA TYR A 205 0.65 4.86 -10.78
C TYR A 205 1.54 3.69 -11.15
N ARG A 206 0.93 2.57 -11.51
CA ARG A 206 1.52 1.43 -12.22
C ARG A 206 2.90 1.01 -11.70
N ALA A 207 3.03 0.83 -10.38
CA ALA A 207 4.25 0.31 -9.78
C ALA A 207 4.66 -1.02 -10.41
N GLY A 208 5.94 -1.27 -10.61
CA GLY A 208 6.45 -2.54 -11.10
C GLY A 208 6.32 -3.67 -10.07
N PHE A 209 6.36 -3.31 -8.80
CA PHE A 209 6.22 -4.14 -7.60
C PHE A 209 5.50 -3.30 -6.52
N TRP A 210 5.76 -3.47 -5.24
CA TRP A 210 5.16 -2.70 -4.14
C TRP A 210 5.22 -1.19 -4.41
N THR A 211 4.15 -0.45 -4.10
CA THR A 211 4.07 0.98 -4.44
C THR A 211 4.84 1.85 -3.48
N VAL A 212 4.51 1.81 -2.18
CA VAL A 212 5.26 2.53 -1.15
C VAL A 212 5.74 1.52 -0.11
N HIS A 213 7.04 1.28 -0.05
CA HIS A 213 7.66 0.37 0.89
C HIS A 213 8.45 1.15 1.95
N ILE A 214 7.97 1.13 3.18
CA ILE A 214 8.59 1.76 4.35
C ILE A 214 9.29 0.65 5.14
N CYS A 215 10.61 0.51 4.98
CA CYS A 215 11.38 -0.59 5.55
C CYS A 215 12.45 -0.07 6.51
N TYR A 216 12.49 -0.60 7.72
CA TYR A 216 13.44 -0.24 8.77
C TYR A 216 13.48 1.24 9.10
N SER A 217 12.42 1.97 8.82
CA SER A 217 12.36 3.43 8.90
C SER A 217 11.57 3.91 10.12
N GLN A 218 11.73 5.18 10.45
CA GLN A 218 10.98 5.78 11.56
C GLN A 218 10.58 7.23 11.26
N ASP A 219 9.54 7.71 11.98
CA ASP A 219 9.01 9.07 11.83
C ASP A 219 8.62 9.36 10.35
N VAL A 220 7.80 8.45 9.77
CA VAL A 220 7.37 8.52 8.36
C VAL A 220 5.91 8.93 8.26
N THR A 221 5.61 9.87 7.37
CA THR A 221 4.24 10.28 7.06
C THR A 221 3.92 10.08 5.58
N VAL A 222 2.81 9.37 5.31
CA VAL A 222 2.18 9.26 3.99
C VAL A 222 0.83 9.96 4.07
N TYR A 223 0.66 11.07 3.36
CA TYR A 223 -0.52 11.92 3.48
C TYR A 223 -1.14 12.23 2.12
N ASN A 224 -2.45 12.03 2.00
CA ASN A 224 -3.25 12.43 0.84
C ASN A 224 -2.65 11.96 -0.50
N VAL A 225 -2.31 10.67 -0.59
CA VAL A 225 -1.80 10.06 -1.82
C VAL A 225 -2.89 9.31 -2.56
N ILE A 226 -2.83 9.32 -3.89
CA ILE A 226 -3.71 8.55 -4.76
C ILE A 226 -2.89 7.43 -5.39
N ILE A 227 -3.29 6.16 -5.20
CA ILE A 227 -2.61 5.00 -5.79
C ILE A 227 -3.52 4.36 -6.83
N ARG A 228 -3.01 4.15 -8.07
CA ARG A 228 -3.74 3.54 -9.19
C ARG A 228 -2.83 2.55 -9.94
N ASN A 229 -2.79 1.32 -9.47
CA ASN A 229 -1.89 0.29 -10.03
C ASN A 229 -2.52 -0.60 -11.11
N ASN A 230 -3.85 -0.61 -11.22
CA ASN A 230 -4.54 -1.51 -12.17
C ASN A 230 -4.79 -0.88 -13.55
N GLU A 231 -4.16 0.25 -13.85
CA GLU A 231 -4.28 0.89 -15.15
C GLU A 231 -3.47 0.14 -16.23
N GLY A 232 -4.15 -0.34 -17.25
CA GLY A 232 -3.54 -1.09 -18.37
C GLY A 232 -3.26 -2.56 -18.08
N GLY A 233 -3.76 -3.09 -16.95
CA GLY A 233 -3.63 -4.49 -16.56
C GLY A 233 -3.67 -4.71 -15.06
N ARG A 234 -3.41 -5.96 -14.64
CA ARG A 234 -3.32 -6.33 -13.21
C ARG A 234 -1.86 -6.51 -12.82
N GLY A 235 -1.34 -5.56 -12.08
CA GLY A 235 0.05 -5.57 -11.60
C GLY A 235 0.23 -6.54 -10.43
N PRO A 236 0.99 -7.64 -10.59
CA PRO A 236 1.19 -8.62 -9.52
C PRO A 236 2.03 -8.03 -8.40
N SER A 237 1.61 -8.29 -7.15
CA SER A 237 2.27 -7.78 -5.94
C SER A 237 2.49 -6.26 -5.99
N THR A 238 1.46 -5.52 -6.42
CA THR A 238 1.46 -4.06 -6.43
C THR A 238 0.72 -3.54 -5.20
N ASP A 239 1.15 -4.00 -4.02
CA ASP A 239 0.64 -3.55 -2.74
C ASP A 239 0.65 -2.02 -2.68
N GLY A 240 -0.32 -1.43 -1.98
CA GLY A 240 -0.46 0.02 -1.89
C GLY A 240 0.62 0.64 -1.00
N ILE A 241 0.54 0.40 0.31
CA ILE A 241 1.50 0.91 1.29
C ILE A 241 1.89 -0.22 2.23
N ASP A 242 3.17 -0.60 2.19
CA ASP A 242 3.78 -1.61 3.05
C ASP A 242 4.62 -0.97 4.14
N ILE A 243 4.25 -1.23 5.40
CA ILE A 243 4.99 -0.77 6.58
C ILE A 243 5.72 -1.99 7.15
N ASP A 244 7.03 -2.07 6.91
CA ASP A 244 7.85 -3.24 7.18
C ASP A 244 8.93 -2.97 8.22
N SER A 245 8.81 -3.58 9.40
CA SER A 245 9.77 -3.44 10.52
C SER A 245 10.12 -1.98 10.82
N SER A 246 9.14 -1.11 10.77
CA SER A 246 9.24 0.34 10.91
C SER A 246 8.39 0.84 12.07
N ARG A 247 8.68 2.04 12.55
CA ARG A 247 7.99 2.60 13.72
C ARG A 247 7.62 4.07 13.55
N LYS A 248 6.61 4.51 14.32
CA LYS A 248 6.09 5.89 14.26
C LYS A 248 5.74 6.29 12.83
N VAL A 249 4.87 5.50 12.22
CA VAL A 249 4.39 5.71 10.85
C VAL A 249 2.95 6.21 10.89
N LEU A 250 2.70 7.30 10.18
CA LEU A 250 1.35 7.82 9.93
C LEU A 250 1.00 7.66 8.45
N VAL A 251 -0.12 6.98 8.18
CA VAL A 251 -0.76 6.96 6.86
C VAL A 251 -2.13 7.61 6.98
N GLU A 252 -2.38 8.66 6.21
CA GLU A 252 -3.62 9.42 6.30
C GLU A 252 -4.12 9.84 4.92
N LYS A 253 -5.42 9.69 4.68
CA LYS A 253 -6.11 10.11 3.43
C LYS A 253 -5.56 9.49 2.15
N ALA A 254 -5.15 8.23 2.20
CA ALA A 254 -4.80 7.48 0.99
C ALA A 254 -6.05 6.97 0.27
N ASP A 255 -6.08 7.10 -1.05
CA ASP A 255 -7.15 6.59 -1.93
C ASP A 255 -6.53 5.55 -2.88
N ILE A 256 -6.84 4.26 -2.67
CA ILE A 256 -6.05 3.14 -3.19
C ILE A 256 -6.85 2.25 -4.13
N THR A 257 -6.26 1.99 -5.30
CA THR A 257 -6.57 0.89 -6.22
C THR A 257 -5.28 0.15 -6.54
N CYS A 258 -5.19 -1.12 -6.17
CA CYS A 258 -4.01 -1.97 -6.40
C CYS A 258 -4.42 -3.43 -6.63
N ASN A 259 -3.48 -4.31 -6.96
CA ASN A 259 -3.78 -5.72 -7.23
C ASN A 259 -3.31 -6.67 -6.12
N ASP A 260 -2.80 -6.16 -5.02
CA ASP A 260 -2.46 -6.89 -3.81
C ASP A 260 -2.99 -6.13 -2.58
N ASP A 261 -2.42 -6.26 -1.40
CA ASP A 261 -2.90 -5.62 -0.17
C ASP A 261 -2.87 -4.08 -0.26
N ALA A 262 -3.93 -3.39 0.16
CA ALA A 262 -3.95 -1.92 0.07
C ALA A 262 -3.09 -1.25 1.15
N LEU A 263 -3.31 -1.61 2.41
CA LEU A 263 -2.60 -1.10 3.59
C LEU A 263 -2.06 -2.29 4.38
N CYS A 264 -0.75 -2.47 4.39
CA CYS A 264 -0.16 -3.72 4.85
C CYS A 264 0.96 -3.53 5.87
N MET A 265 0.85 -4.18 7.03
CA MET A 265 1.92 -4.33 8.01
C MET A 265 2.72 -5.59 7.73
N LYS A 266 4.05 -5.47 7.67
CA LYS A 266 5.01 -6.56 7.44
C LYS A 266 6.15 -6.48 8.47
N ALA A 267 6.77 -7.62 8.82
CA ALA A 267 7.88 -7.66 9.78
C ALA A 267 8.83 -8.84 9.55
N GLY A 268 9.05 -9.21 8.30
CA GLY A 268 9.98 -10.28 7.96
C GLY A 268 9.37 -11.67 7.88
N ARG A 269 10.11 -12.56 7.21
CA ARG A 269 9.66 -13.89 6.81
C ARG A 269 10.58 -14.99 7.31
N ASP A 270 9.98 -16.01 7.95
CA ASP A 270 10.58 -17.27 8.30
C ASP A 270 11.92 -17.11 9.08
N SER A 271 12.91 -17.94 8.78
CA SER A 271 14.20 -17.94 9.47
C SER A 271 14.92 -16.60 9.41
N ASP A 272 14.86 -15.91 8.29
CA ASP A 272 15.49 -14.61 8.12
C ASP A 272 14.78 -13.51 8.90
N GLY A 273 13.47 -13.46 8.81
CA GLY A 273 12.68 -12.52 9.60
C GLY A 273 12.82 -12.74 11.11
N LEU A 274 12.92 -14.00 11.56
CA LEU A 274 13.21 -14.36 12.97
C LEU A 274 14.63 -14.01 13.40
N ARG A 275 15.60 -14.03 12.48
CA ARG A 275 16.97 -13.57 12.70
C ARG A 275 17.02 -12.06 12.91
N VAL A 276 16.36 -11.30 12.05
CA VAL A 276 16.29 -9.84 12.15
C VAL A 276 15.48 -9.41 13.36
N SER A 277 14.36 -10.07 13.62
CA SER A 277 13.50 -9.89 14.81
C SER A 277 13.14 -8.43 15.12
N ARG A 278 12.83 -7.63 14.07
CA ARG A 278 12.47 -6.22 14.19
C ARG A 278 10.97 -6.04 13.94
N PRO A 279 10.21 -5.52 14.92
CA PRO A 279 8.77 -5.36 14.78
C PRO A 279 8.39 -4.17 13.91
N THR A 280 7.13 -4.16 13.47
CA THR A 280 6.41 -2.96 13.04
C THR A 280 5.59 -2.47 14.22
N GLU A 281 5.83 -1.23 14.65
CA GLU A 281 5.22 -0.70 15.87
C GLU A 281 4.89 0.79 15.80
N ASP A 282 3.97 1.24 16.67
CA ASP A 282 3.54 2.64 16.75
C ASP A 282 3.05 3.18 15.40
N VAL A 283 2.11 2.48 14.78
CA VAL A 283 1.55 2.81 13.47
C VAL A 283 0.16 3.39 13.63
N VAL A 284 -0.12 4.47 12.92
CA VAL A 284 -1.46 5.05 12.80
C VAL A 284 -1.85 5.10 11.32
N ILE A 285 -2.99 4.50 10.97
CA ILE A 285 -3.58 4.55 9.64
C ILE A 285 -4.98 5.13 9.79
N ARG A 286 -5.30 6.20 9.05
CA ARG A 286 -6.63 6.80 9.18
C ARG A 286 -7.16 7.46 7.91
N ASP A 287 -8.49 7.54 7.82
CA ASP A 287 -9.23 8.28 6.78
C ASP A 287 -8.88 7.82 5.35
N CYS A 288 -8.69 6.51 5.15
CA CYS A 288 -8.29 5.94 3.85
C CYS A 288 -9.47 5.30 3.12
N ILE A 289 -9.39 5.30 1.79
CA ILE A 289 -10.38 4.69 0.89
C ILE A 289 -9.71 3.60 0.07
N ILE A 290 -10.23 2.38 0.15
CA ILE A 290 -9.79 1.23 -0.65
C ILE A 290 -10.89 0.91 -1.66
N ARG A 291 -10.59 1.13 -2.94
CA ARG A 291 -11.53 0.94 -4.04
C ARG A 291 -11.41 -0.43 -4.71
N ASP A 292 -10.21 -0.94 -4.82
CA ASP A 292 -9.90 -2.28 -5.37
C ASP A 292 -8.53 -2.72 -4.82
N ALA A 293 -8.48 -3.90 -4.21
CA ALA A 293 -7.26 -4.50 -3.66
C ALA A 293 -7.48 -6.00 -3.41
N ALA A 294 -6.46 -6.75 -3.06
CA ALA A 294 -6.62 -8.13 -2.56
C ALA A 294 -7.12 -8.17 -1.11
N ALA A 295 -6.81 -7.14 -0.33
CA ALA A 295 -7.41 -6.90 0.98
C ALA A 295 -7.31 -5.42 1.36
N GLY A 296 -8.22 -4.95 2.23
CA GLY A 296 -8.26 -3.56 2.67
C GLY A 296 -7.14 -3.25 3.66
N VAL A 297 -7.24 -3.75 4.87
CA VAL A 297 -6.21 -3.63 5.92
C VAL A 297 -5.65 -5.00 6.22
N THR A 298 -4.34 -5.16 6.05
CA THR A 298 -3.66 -6.46 6.14
C THR A 298 -2.55 -6.44 7.19
N PHE A 299 -2.51 -7.49 7.98
CA PHE A 299 -1.42 -7.81 8.92
C PHE A 299 -0.74 -9.10 8.46
N GLY A 300 0.43 -8.97 7.81
CA GLY A 300 1.19 -10.11 7.26
C GLY A 300 1.20 -10.16 5.71
N SER A 301 1.58 -11.35 5.11
CA SER A 301 1.92 -12.63 5.77
C SER A 301 3.29 -12.66 6.45
N GLU A 302 4.11 -11.66 6.29
CA GLU A 302 5.45 -11.55 6.86
C GLU A 302 5.34 -11.02 8.30
N THR A 303 5.29 -11.93 9.29
CA THR A 303 5.00 -11.60 10.70
C THR A 303 6.15 -11.83 11.67
N SER A 304 7.31 -12.27 11.20
CA SER A 304 8.37 -12.82 12.06
C SER A 304 8.87 -11.88 13.16
N GLY A 305 8.94 -10.57 12.89
CA GLY A 305 9.30 -9.57 13.89
C GLY A 305 8.14 -9.13 14.79
N GLY A 306 6.91 -9.46 14.40
CA GLY A 306 5.70 -9.08 15.14
C GLY A 306 5.17 -7.68 14.81
N PHE A 307 3.94 -7.41 15.31
CA PHE A 307 3.31 -6.09 15.22
C PHE A 307 2.85 -5.66 16.60
N LYS A 308 3.01 -4.36 16.92
CA LYS A 308 2.66 -3.84 18.22
C LYS A 308 2.14 -2.40 18.12
N ASN A 309 1.10 -2.08 18.90
CA ASN A 309 0.54 -0.74 18.97
C ASN A 309 0.22 -0.16 17.59
N VAL A 310 -0.73 -0.80 16.88
CA VAL A 310 -1.21 -0.35 15.57
C VAL A 310 -2.65 0.12 15.70
N LYS A 311 -2.92 1.34 15.25
CA LYS A 311 -4.26 1.94 15.25
C LYS A 311 -4.71 2.22 13.84
N VAL A 312 -5.89 1.72 13.49
CA VAL A 312 -6.51 1.89 12.18
C VAL A 312 -7.92 2.46 12.37
N SER A 313 -8.24 3.58 11.70
CA SER A 313 -9.55 4.20 11.83
C SER A 313 -10.00 4.95 10.57
N GLY A 314 -11.31 5.18 10.42
CA GLY A 314 -11.83 5.96 9.28
C GLY A 314 -11.61 5.28 7.92
N ILE A 315 -11.74 3.96 7.85
CA ILE A 315 -11.43 3.19 6.63
C ILE A 315 -12.71 2.87 5.87
N LYS A 316 -12.71 3.13 4.56
CA LYS A 316 -13.78 2.73 3.64
C LYS A 316 -13.26 1.69 2.66
N VAL A 317 -13.91 0.52 2.61
CA VAL A 317 -13.54 -0.58 1.70
C VAL A 317 -14.72 -0.91 0.80
N TYR A 318 -14.47 -1.00 -0.49
CA TYR A 318 -15.47 -1.27 -1.49
C TYR A 318 -15.17 -2.52 -2.31
N HIS A 319 -16.24 -3.12 -2.88
CA HIS A 319 -16.10 -4.09 -3.96
C HIS A 319 -15.23 -3.52 -5.11
N PRO A 320 -14.33 -4.31 -5.75
CA PRO A 320 -14.19 -5.77 -5.68
C PRO A 320 -13.20 -6.30 -4.63
N THR A 321 -12.77 -5.50 -3.63
CA THR A 321 -11.86 -5.96 -2.58
C THR A 321 -12.46 -7.17 -1.83
N PRO A 322 -11.82 -8.36 -1.84
CA PRO A 322 -12.44 -9.58 -1.33
C PRO A 322 -12.44 -9.69 0.20
N VAL A 323 -11.57 -8.97 0.90
CA VAL A 323 -11.48 -9.02 2.38
C VAL A 323 -11.29 -7.61 2.93
N GLY A 324 -12.08 -7.21 3.90
CA GLY A 324 -11.95 -5.90 4.55
C GLY A 324 -10.77 -5.83 5.52
N ILE A 325 -10.76 -6.71 6.52
CA ILE A 325 -9.71 -6.83 7.54
C ILE A 325 -9.09 -8.23 7.45
N LEU A 326 -7.77 -8.31 7.22
CA LEU A 326 -7.07 -9.56 7.02
C LEU A 326 -5.86 -9.70 7.96
N PHE A 327 -5.86 -10.74 8.77
CA PHE A 327 -4.65 -11.25 9.44
C PHE A 327 -4.21 -12.52 8.74
N LYS A 328 -3.01 -12.55 8.20
CA LYS A 328 -2.46 -13.70 7.49
C LYS A 328 -1.03 -14.02 7.94
N SER A 329 -0.70 -15.31 8.05
CA SER A 329 0.64 -15.78 8.42
C SER A 329 0.82 -17.24 8.01
N ALA A 330 1.91 -17.87 8.43
CA ALA A 330 2.20 -19.28 8.21
C ALA A 330 2.87 -19.89 9.43
N GLN A 331 2.94 -21.23 9.50
CA GLN A 331 3.56 -21.99 10.60
C GLN A 331 5.06 -21.74 10.79
N THR A 332 5.69 -21.08 9.84
CA THR A 332 7.14 -20.82 9.82
C THR A 332 7.46 -19.35 10.09
N ARG A 333 6.43 -18.48 10.11
CA ARG A 333 6.63 -17.03 10.27
C ARG A 333 6.98 -16.63 11.69
N GLY A 334 6.31 -17.20 12.69
CA GLY A 334 6.42 -16.75 14.07
C GLY A 334 5.92 -15.32 14.28
N GLY A 335 6.50 -14.68 15.28
CA GLY A 335 6.15 -13.32 15.69
C GLY A 335 4.98 -13.24 16.65
N SER A 336 4.90 -12.10 17.35
CA SER A 336 3.80 -11.74 18.24
C SER A 336 3.08 -10.52 17.69
N ILE A 337 1.76 -10.62 17.55
CA ILE A 337 0.89 -9.56 17.06
C ILE A 337 -0.03 -9.19 18.22
N SER A 338 0.07 -7.95 18.71
CA SER A 338 -0.73 -7.51 19.86
C SER A 338 -0.93 -6.00 19.90
N GLY A 339 -1.92 -5.54 20.67
CA GLY A 339 -2.20 -4.12 20.80
C GLY A 339 -2.68 -3.50 19.49
N ILE A 340 -3.59 -4.20 18.79
CA ILE A 340 -4.17 -3.76 17.52
C ILE A 340 -5.55 -3.19 17.81
N GLU A 341 -5.79 -1.95 17.39
CA GLU A 341 -7.09 -1.27 17.46
C GLU A 341 -7.57 -0.91 16.05
N ILE A 342 -8.77 -1.36 15.69
CA ILE A 342 -9.39 -1.10 14.38
C ILE A 342 -10.77 -0.54 14.62
N SER A 343 -11.04 0.68 14.15
CA SER A 343 -12.29 1.38 14.43
C SER A 343 -12.78 2.22 13.23
N ASP A 344 -14.04 2.61 13.29
CA ASP A 344 -14.67 3.45 12.28
C ASP A 344 -14.41 2.91 10.85
N VAL A 345 -14.87 1.68 10.61
CA VAL A 345 -14.69 1.01 9.32
C VAL A 345 -16.03 0.83 8.62
N PHE A 346 -16.12 1.31 7.40
CA PHE A 346 -17.26 1.09 6.52
C PHE A 346 -16.88 0.16 5.37
N MET A 347 -17.69 -0.89 5.15
CA MET A 347 -17.49 -1.86 4.06
C MET A 347 -18.77 -2.01 3.24
N GLN A 348 -18.64 -1.95 1.92
CA GLN A 348 -19.77 -2.16 1.02
C GLN A 348 -19.46 -3.27 0.00
N ASP A 349 -20.31 -4.29 -0.02
CA ASP A 349 -20.23 -5.45 -0.93
C ASP A 349 -18.88 -6.19 -0.88
N VAL A 350 -18.19 -6.11 0.25
CA VAL A 350 -16.91 -6.80 0.50
C VAL A 350 -17.20 -8.26 0.86
N PRO A 351 -16.70 -9.24 0.10
CA PRO A 351 -17.03 -10.65 0.33
C PRO A 351 -16.80 -11.14 1.76
N VAL A 352 -15.70 -10.78 2.40
CA VAL A 352 -15.41 -11.18 3.78
C VAL A 352 -15.09 -9.96 4.63
N VAL A 353 -15.84 -9.75 5.72
CA VAL A 353 -15.61 -8.60 6.60
C VAL A 353 -14.29 -8.74 7.33
N MET A 354 -14.08 -9.85 8.03
CA MET A 354 -12.84 -10.13 8.73
C MET A 354 -12.37 -11.57 8.53
N ARG A 355 -11.11 -11.72 8.14
CA ARG A 355 -10.44 -13.01 8.00
C ARG A 355 -9.18 -13.07 8.85
N VAL A 356 -9.02 -14.17 9.58
CA VAL A 356 -7.74 -14.57 10.19
C VAL A 356 -7.37 -15.94 9.61
N ASN A 357 -6.27 -16.01 8.86
CA ASN A 357 -5.76 -17.23 8.26
C ASN A 357 -4.25 -17.36 8.53
N LEU A 358 -3.89 -18.16 9.51
CA LEU A 358 -2.51 -18.39 9.91
C LEU A 358 -1.83 -19.54 9.14
N ASN A 359 -2.54 -20.14 8.17
CA ASN A 359 -2.00 -21.09 7.19
C ASN A 359 -2.17 -20.54 5.76
N TRP A 360 -1.70 -19.31 5.59
CA TRP A 360 -1.89 -18.54 4.37
C TRP A 360 -1.16 -19.16 3.17
N TYR A 361 -1.91 -19.40 2.10
CA TYR A 361 -1.44 -19.78 0.78
C TYR A 361 -0.20 -20.71 0.81
N PRO A 362 -0.37 -22.01 1.12
CA PRO A 362 0.76 -22.92 1.36
C PRO A 362 1.80 -22.97 0.22
N ALA A 363 1.37 -22.88 -1.04
CA ALA A 363 2.27 -22.89 -2.20
C ALA A 363 3.22 -21.66 -2.24
N TYR A 364 2.82 -20.54 -1.62
CA TYR A 364 3.68 -19.37 -1.44
C TYR A 364 4.46 -19.45 -0.12
N SER A 365 3.80 -19.86 0.95
CA SER A 365 4.34 -19.74 2.30
C SER A 365 5.42 -20.75 2.63
N TYR A 366 5.31 -21.98 2.12
CA TYR A 366 6.23 -23.06 2.48
C TYR A 366 7.18 -23.39 1.33
N ALA A 367 8.37 -22.79 1.39
CA ALA A 367 9.39 -23.02 0.40
C ALA A 367 10.01 -24.42 0.56
N LYS A 368 9.98 -25.20 -0.52
CA LYS A 368 10.65 -26.48 -0.59
C LYS A 368 11.35 -26.59 -1.94
N ILE A 369 12.68 -26.72 -1.92
CA ILE A 369 13.46 -26.92 -3.15
C ILE A 369 13.16 -28.32 -3.68
N PRO A 370 12.66 -28.46 -4.93
CA PRO A 370 12.39 -29.77 -5.51
C PRO A 370 13.63 -30.62 -5.65
N GLU A 371 13.47 -31.93 -5.48
CA GLU A 371 14.54 -32.89 -5.73
C GLU A 371 15.06 -32.77 -7.17
N GLY A 372 16.38 -32.81 -7.34
CA GLY A 372 17.04 -32.71 -8.67
C GLY A 372 17.44 -31.31 -9.09
N ILE A 373 16.94 -30.25 -8.44
CA ILE A 373 17.44 -28.89 -8.69
C ILE A 373 18.71 -28.67 -7.87
N LYS A 374 19.86 -28.59 -8.56
CA LYS A 374 21.18 -28.43 -7.92
C LYS A 374 21.71 -27.00 -8.00
N ASP A 375 21.28 -26.24 -8.99
CA ASP A 375 21.69 -24.86 -9.23
C ASP A 375 20.52 -23.93 -8.95
N TYR A 376 20.61 -23.15 -7.88
CA TYR A 376 19.61 -22.18 -7.46
C TYR A 376 20.24 -21.02 -6.70
N PRO A 377 19.57 -19.84 -6.70
CA PRO A 377 20.08 -18.66 -5.99
C PRO A 377 20.17 -18.89 -4.47
N GLY A 378 21.15 -18.24 -3.83
CA GLY A 378 21.40 -18.39 -2.39
C GLY A 378 20.17 -18.08 -1.52
N TYR A 379 19.33 -17.14 -1.93
CA TYR A 379 18.09 -16.82 -1.20
C TYR A 379 17.03 -17.93 -1.23
N TRP A 380 17.08 -18.90 -2.17
CA TRP A 380 16.23 -20.09 -2.11
C TRP A 380 16.55 -20.91 -0.87
N LYS A 381 17.84 -21.02 -0.51
CA LYS A 381 18.27 -21.70 0.71
C LYS A 381 17.73 -20.97 1.95
N THR A 382 17.81 -19.63 1.97
CA THR A 382 17.24 -18.82 3.06
C THR A 382 15.76 -19.08 3.21
N LEU A 383 14.99 -19.04 2.10
CA LEU A 383 13.54 -19.27 2.09
C LEU A 383 13.15 -20.69 2.54
N SER A 384 13.95 -21.70 2.19
CA SER A 384 13.70 -23.10 2.54
C SER A 384 14.33 -23.55 3.86
N THR A 385 14.98 -22.65 4.60
CA THR A 385 15.55 -22.95 5.92
C THR A 385 14.44 -23.30 6.91
N PRO A 386 14.46 -24.50 7.52
CA PRO A 386 13.42 -24.91 8.46
C PRO A 386 13.33 -23.98 9.67
N VAL A 387 12.11 -23.75 10.11
CA VAL A 387 11.81 -23.05 11.36
C VAL A 387 11.17 -24.03 12.33
N PRO A 388 11.70 -24.22 13.53
CA PRO A 388 11.08 -25.05 14.55
C PRO A 388 9.65 -24.60 14.87
N LYS A 389 8.73 -25.55 15.06
CA LYS A 389 7.29 -25.28 15.24
C LYS A 389 7.04 -24.33 16.42
N GLU A 390 7.80 -24.45 17.48
CA GLU A 390 7.68 -23.65 18.71
C GLU A 390 7.94 -22.17 18.44
N ARG A 391 8.82 -21.85 17.49
CA ARG A 391 9.15 -20.49 17.06
C ARG A 391 8.34 -20.03 15.86
N GLY A 392 7.89 -20.98 15.02
CA GLY A 392 7.28 -20.68 13.74
C GLY A 392 5.79 -20.34 13.81
N ILE A 393 5.03 -20.89 14.76
CA ILE A 393 3.61 -20.56 14.90
C ILE A 393 3.46 -19.15 15.45
N PRO A 394 2.79 -18.23 14.72
CA PRO A 394 2.57 -16.86 15.18
C PRO A 394 1.62 -16.82 16.38
N GLN A 395 1.79 -15.83 17.24
CA GLN A 395 0.88 -15.53 18.35
C GLN A 395 0.10 -14.27 18.03
N LEU A 396 -1.22 -14.32 18.18
CA LEU A 396 -2.09 -13.18 17.89
C LEU A 396 -3.03 -12.96 19.09
N SER A 397 -2.91 -11.79 19.74
CA SER A 397 -3.69 -11.43 20.93
C SER A 397 -3.99 -9.94 20.99
N ASP A 398 -4.88 -9.56 21.89
CA ASP A 398 -5.18 -8.17 22.25
C ASP A 398 -5.56 -7.32 21.02
N VAL A 399 -6.59 -7.78 20.32
CA VAL A 399 -7.16 -7.09 19.15
C VAL A 399 -8.51 -6.50 19.54
N TYR A 400 -8.69 -5.21 19.32
CA TYR A 400 -9.92 -4.49 19.55
C TYR A 400 -10.48 -3.95 18.25
N VAL A 401 -11.67 -4.45 17.86
CA VAL A 401 -12.38 -4.04 16.64
C VAL A 401 -13.70 -3.42 17.07
N HIS A 402 -13.94 -2.16 16.70
CA HIS A 402 -15.16 -1.47 17.09
C HIS A 402 -15.63 -0.45 16.07
N ASP A 403 -16.91 -0.06 16.17
CA ASP A 403 -17.53 0.90 15.26
C ASP A 403 -17.37 0.48 13.78
N VAL A 404 -17.76 -0.77 13.47
CA VAL A 404 -17.68 -1.32 12.12
C VAL A 404 -19.07 -1.48 11.53
N GLN A 405 -19.24 -0.96 10.32
CA GLN A 405 -20.43 -1.18 9.50
C GLN A 405 -20.05 -1.93 8.22
N ALA A 406 -20.69 -3.05 7.96
CA ALA A 406 -20.55 -3.81 6.72
C ALA A 406 -21.93 -4.10 6.12
N VAL A 407 -22.11 -3.80 4.84
CA VAL A 407 -23.37 -4.00 4.11
C VAL A 407 -23.10 -4.86 2.88
N GLY A 408 -23.93 -5.89 2.69
CA GLY A 408 -23.87 -6.75 1.50
C GLY A 408 -22.68 -7.73 1.48
N ALA A 409 -22.12 -8.09 2.62
CA ALA A 409 -21.04 -9.05 2.69
C ALA A 409 -21.51 -10.48 2.38
N LYS A 410 -20.60 -11.36 1.94
CA LYS A 410 -20.90 -12.80 1.83
C LYS A 410 -20.72 -13.51 3.18
N THR A 411 -19.67 -13.16 3.92
CA THR A 411 -19.35 -13.78 5.19
C THR A 411 -18.85 -12.73 6.18
N ALA A 412 -19.37 -12.73 7.40
CA ALA A 412 -18.91 -11.82 8.44
C ALA A 412 -17.52 -12.24 8.97
N PHE A 413 -17.39 -13.48 9.45
CA PHE A 413 -16.16 -13.96 10.07
C PHE A 413 -15.64 -15.25 9.43
N GLU A 414 -14.37 -15.22 9.01
CA GLU A 414 -13.58 -16.39 8.64
C GLU A 414 -12.32 -16.41 9.50
N ILE A 415 -12.44 -16.88 10.74
CA ILE A 415 -11.37 -16.77 11.75
C ILE A 415 -10.91 -18.15 12.15
N SER A 416 -9.59 -18.41 11.94
CA SER A 416 -8.98 -19.66 12.37
C SER A 416 -7.53 -19.48 12.79
N ALA A 417 -7.15 -20.23 13.83
CA ALA A 417 -5.79 -20.33 14.33
C ALA A 417 -5.40 -21.80 14.57
N TYR A 418 -4.24 -22.00 15.17
CA TYR A 418 -3.77 -23.33 15.56
C TYR A 418 -4.21 -23.70 16.98
N PRO A 419 -4.59 -24.96 17.23
CA PRO A 419 -4.94 -25.41 18.57
C PRO A 419 -3.84 -25.18 19.62
N GLU A 420 -2.57 -25.27 19.18
CA GLU A 420 -1.40 -25.08 20.03
C GLU A 420 -1.15 -23.60 20.43
N LYS A 421 -1.66 -22.68 19.60
CA LYS A 421 -1.61 -21.23 19.87
C LYS A 421 -2.92 -20.58 19.43
N PRO A 422 -3.97 -20.65 20.24
CA PRO A 422 -5.25 -20.01 19.95
C PRO A 422 -5.12 -18.50 19.91
N LEU A 423 -6.02 -17.85 19.17
CA LEU A 423 -6.20 -16.40 19.23
C LEU A 423 -6.69 -16.02 20.62
N LYS A 424 -6.19 -14.93 21.20
CA LYS A 424 -6.54 -14.53 22.56
C LYS A 424 -7.01 -13.09 22.68
N ASN A 425 -7.99 -12.86 23.56
CA ASN A 425 -8.44 -11.55 23.95
C ASN A 425 -8.80 -10.63 22.78
N PHE A 426 -9.71 -11.11 21.91
CA PHE A 426 -10.31 -10.26 20.89
C PHE A 426 -11.58 -9.63 21.43
N ARG A 427 -11.73 -8.33 21.25
CA ARG A 427 -12.91 -7.57 21.63
C ARG A 427 -13.56 -6.96 20.40
N PHE A 428 -14.87 -7.21 20.26
CA PHE A 428 -15.70 -6.67 19.21
C PHE A 428 -16.79 -5.82 19.85
N GLU A 429 -16.93 -4.56 19.46
CA GLU A 429 -17.89 -3.66 20.08
C GLU A 429 -18.54 -2.74 19.05
N ARG A 430 -19.84 -2.56 19.11
CA ARG A 430 -20.62 -1.72 18.20
C ARG A 430 -20.37 -2.06 16.72
N LEU A 431 -20.60 -3.34 16.37
CA LEU A 431 -20.55 -3.80 15.00
C LEU A 431 -21.96 -3.93 14.43
N HIS A 432 -22.13 -3.46 13.20
CA HIS A 432 -23.35 -3.67 12.43
C HIS A 432 -22.99 -4.35 11.11
N LEU A 433 -23.23 -5.66 11.05
CA LEU A 433 -22.79 -6.53 9.95
C LEU A 433 -23.99 -7.15 9.25
N ASP A 434 -24.19 -6.80 7.96
CA ASP A 434 -25.15 -7.43 7.06
C ASP A 434 -24.39 -8.35 6.11
N ALA A 435 -24.61 -9.65 6.23
CA ALA A 435 -23.90 -10.68 5.49
C ALA A 435 -24.82 -11.85 5.08
N TRP A 436 -24.48 -12.54 3.99
CA TRP A 436 -25.17 -13.78 3.64
C TRP A 436 -25.01 -14.86 4.73
N ALA A 437 -23.81 -15.03 5.28
CA ALA A 437 -23.48 -15.97 6.32
C ALA A 437 -22.71 -15.33 7.48
N ALA A 438 -23.00 -15.77 8.69
CA ALA A 438 -22.27 -15.35 9.88
C ALA A 438 -20.79 -15.85 9.87
N GLY A 439 -20.55 -17.03 9.29
CA GLY A 439 -19.23 -17.62 9.18
C GLY A 439 -18.80 -18.43 10.40
N SER A 440 -17.48 -18.50 10.65
CA SER A 440 -16.94 -19.35 11.73
C SER A 440 -15.75 -18.74 12.45
N ILE A 441 -15.59 -19.12 13.72
CA ILE A 441 -14.46 -18.77 14.59
C ILE A 441 -13.92 -20.08 15.20
N ALA A 442 -12.64 -20.38 14.94
CA ALA A 442 -11.99 -21.60 15.40
C ALA A 442 -10.70 -21.29 16.19
N ASN A 443 -10.49 -22.05 17.28
CA ASN A 443 -9.33 -21.93 18.17
C ASN A 443 -9.17 -20.49 18.72
N ALA A 444 -10.23 -19.95 19.31
CA ALA A 444 -10.30 -18.67 19.96
C ALA A 444 -10.48 -18.82 21.47
N GLU A 445 -9.86 -17.93 22.24
CA GLU A 445 -9.93 -17.89 23.71
C GLU A 445 -10.16 -16.45 24.18
N ASP A 446 -11.08 -16.25 25.11
CA ASP A 446 -11.42 -14.94 25.71
C ASP A 446 -11.89 -13.89 24.67
N PHE A 447 -12.80 -14.30 23.77
CA PHE A 447 -13.43 -13.38 22.83
C PHE A 447 -14.70 -12.76 23.46
N SER A 448 -14.87 -11.46 23.26
CA SER A 448 -16.07 -10.74 23.72
C SER A 448 -16.73 -9.95 22.59
N PHE A 449 -18.04 -10.03 22.51
CA PHE A 449 -18.88 -9.28 21.58
C PHE A 449 -19.86 -8.44 22.41
N LYS A 450 -19.86 -7.14 22.20
CA LYS A 450 -20.73 -6.20 22.88
C LYS A 450 -21.37 -5.27 21.87
N ASP A 451 -22.68 -5.11 21.94
CA ASP A 451 -23.45 -4.25 21.02
C ASP A 451 -23.20 -4.64 19.54
N VAL A 452 -23.21 -5.95 19.25
CA VAL A 452 -22.98 -6.49 17.90
C VAL A 452 -24.32 -6.92 17.31
N THR A 453 -24.67 -6.31 16.18
CA THR A 453 -25.80 -6.74 15.34
C THR A 453 -25.22 -7.45 14.12
N LEU A 454 -25.51 -8.75 14.01
CA LEU A 454 -25.13 -9.58 12.86
C LEU A 454 -26.40 -10.11 12.20
N LEU A 455 -26.72 -9.57 11.03
CA LEU A 455 -27.82 -10.04 10.18
C LEU A 455 -27.27 -11.06 9.20
N SER A 456 -27.55 -12.36 9.45
CA SER A 456 -27.16 -13.43 8.51
C SER A 456 -28.38 -13.89 7.72
N LEU A 457 -28.30 -13.79 6.39
CA LEU A 457 -29.42 -14.14 5.50
C LEU A 457 -29.66 -15.64 5.41
N ASP A 458 -28.66 -16.48 5.70
CA ASP A 458 -28.80 -17.94 5.81
C ASP A 458 -29.44 -18.39 7.14
N GLY A 459 -29.74 -17.46 8.04
CA GLY A 459 -30.38 -17.68 9.33
C GLY A 459 -29.52 -18.42 10.36
N LYS A 460 -28.23 -18.60 10.12
CA LYS A 460 -27.30 -19.27 11.03
C LYS A 460 -26.53 -18.28 11.88
N SER A 461 -26.23 -18.69 13.11
CA SER A 461 -25.27 -18.00 13.98
C SER A 461 -23.83 -18.32 13.59
N VAL A 462 -22.88 -17.62 14.19
CA VAL A 462 -21.43 -17.90 14.05
C VAL A 462 -21.11 -19.32 14.53
N ASP A 463 -20.45 -20.12 13.69
CA ASP A 463 -20.02 -21.48 14.03
C ASP A 463 -18.74 -21.45 14.86
N LEU A 464 -18.87 -21.76 16.16
CA LEU A 464 -17.75 -21.77 17.11
C LEU A 464 -17.11 -23.15 17.18
N LYS A 465 -15.81 -23.26 16.81
CA LYS A 465 -15.06 -24.51 16.83
C LYS A 465 -13.89 -24.42 17.80
N GLN A 466 -13.76 -25.40 18.70
CA GLN A 466 -12.60 -25.52 19.61
C GLN A 466 -12.24 -24.20 20.31
N SER A 467 -13.25 -23.40 20.66
CA SER A 467 -13.09 -22.07 21.25
C SER A 467 -13.59 -22.04 22.69
N LYS A 468 -12.98 -21.18 23.52
CA LYS A 468 -13.28 -21.08 24.97
C LYS A 468 -13.59 -19.63 25.33
N ASN A 469 -14.48 -19.43 26.31
CA ASN A 469 -14.84 -18.10 26.85
C ASN A 469 -15.25 -17.09 25.76
N VAL A 470 -15.98 -17.52 24.75
CA VAL A 470 -16.58 -16.63 23.74
C VAL A 470 -17.93 -16.17 24.28
N ARG A 471 -18.14 -14.86 24.38
CA ARG A 471 -19.33 -14.27 25.04
C ARG A 471 -19.97 -13.19 24.17
N GLY A 472 -21.29 -13.12 24.14
CA GLY A 472 -22.06 -12.05 23.54
C GLY A 472 -22.36 -12.20 22.04
N LEU A 473 -22.18 -13.42 21.47
CA LEU A 473 -22.63 -13.79 20.12
C LEU A 473 -24.08 -14.26 20.15
#